data_2ca27f183f45883b6a074c3187dc9b9a
#
_entry.id   2ca27f183f45883b6a074c3187dc9b9a
#
_cell.length_a   1.000
_cell.length_b   1.000
_cell.length_c   1.000
_cell.angle_alpha   90.00
_cell.angle_beta   90.00
_cell.angle_gamma   90.00
#
_symmetry.space_group_name_H-M   'P 1'
#
loop_
_entity.id
_entity.type
_entity.pdbx_description
1 polymer ?
#
loop_
_entity_poly.entity_id
_entity_poly.type
_entity_poly.pdbx_seq_one_letter_code
_entity_poly.pdbx_strand_id
1 'polypeptide(L)'
;MNVISKLFKMPLLVICTIFTFHSSMATANAETGAESFISDLGHRAIQSLTDGSIDTTFLQLLDEGFDVDYIAGFVMRRHWSAFTNDQKKEFESIFRRRLKNTYAIRFKDYKGVNFNVKGSRPDGKRTLVQTTIQKPGGPLTNVDWVVVKSGSGYKIQDVSVEGLSMGLTMASDYSASYQREGSSPETFLKHLKSLQ
;
A
#
# COMPACT_ATOMS: atom_id res chain seq x y z
N MET A 1 11.03 79.46 -7.20
CA MET A 1 11.68 79.65 -5.87
C MET A 1 11.75 78.28 -5.22
N ASN A 2 12.83 77.58 -5.51
CA ASN A 2 13.81 77.09 -4.57
C ASN A 2 13.20 76.28 -3.38
N VAL A 3 13.55 75.06 -3.25
CA VAL A 3 14.63 74.61 -2.38
C VAL A 3 14.82 73.09 -2.56
N ILE A 4 15.85 72.62 -3.26
CA ILE A 4 17.09 72.03 -2.78
C ILE A 4 16.89 70.60 -2.23
N SER A 5 17.24 69.66 -3.05
CA SER A 5 18.33 68.68 -2.87
C SER A 5 18.81 68.50 -1.44
N LYS A 6 18.67 67.27 -0.95
CA LYS A 6 19.79 66.59 -0.23
C LYS A 6 19.66 65.09 -0.36
N LEU A 7 20.59 64.58 -1.10
CA LEU A 7 21.07 63.20 -1.09
C LEU A 7 21.10 62.64 0.32
N PHE A 8 20.56 61.47 0.48
CA PHE A 8 21.05 60.55 1.47
C PHE A 8 21.37 59.22 0.81
N LYS A 9 22.64 59.02 0.61
CA LYS A 9 23.22 57.74 0.21
C LYS A 9 23.05 56.78 1.39
N MET A 10 22.19 55.77 1.27
CA MET A 10 22.28 54.60 2.12
C MET A 10 22.83 53.43 1.32
N PRO A 11 23.84 52.74 1.80
CA PRO A 11 24.37 51.57 1.11
C PRO A 11 23.36 50.43 1.21
N LEU A 12 23.05 49.86 0.05
CA LEU A 12 22.25 48.65 -0.13
C LEU A 12 22.99 47.47 0.51
N LEU A 13 22.64 47.11 1.75
CA LEU A 13 23.10 45.92 2.39
C LEU A 13 22.37 44.74 1.74
N VAL A 14 23.02 44.09 0.81
CA VAL A 14 22.55 42.82 0.20
C VAL A 14 22.66 41.75 1.30
N ILE A 15 21.57 41.53 2.02
CA ILE A 15 21.43 40.35 2.88
C ILE A 15 21.14 39.17 1.94
N CYS A 16 22.22 38.47 1.59
CA CYS A 16 22.15 37.19 0.89
C CYS A 16 21.60 36.16 1.91
N THR A 17 20.29 36.05 2.01
CA THR A 17 19.65 34.94 2.72
C THR A 17 19.91 33.67 1.92
N ILE A 18 20.90 32.91 2.35
CA ILE A 18 21.12 31.55 1.91
C ILE A 18 19.95 30.71 2.42
N PHE A 19 18.91 30.60 1.59
CA PHE A 19 17.84 29.63 1.80
C PHE A 19 18.42 28.26 1.53
N THR A 20 18.82 27.57 2.58
CA THR A 20 19.28 26.18 2.48
C THR A 20 18.12 25.27 2.12
N PHE A 21 18.00 24.99 0.84
CA PHE A 21 17.11 23.98 0.25
C PHE A 21 17.66 22.58 0.57
N HIS A 22 17.35 22.04 1.75
CA HIS A 22 17.86 20.73 2.19
C HIS A 22 16.80 19.64 2.37
N SER A 23 15.58 19.79 1.82
CA SER A 23 14.53 18.80 2.09
C SER A 23 14.06 17.97 0.90
N SER A 24 14.51 18.23 -0.34
CA SER A 24 13.90 17.61 -1.53
C SER A 24 14.53 16.28 -1.97
N MET A 25 15.78 16.01 -1.60
CA MET A 25 16.47 14.80 -2.13
C MET A 25 16.05 13.49 -1.43
N ALA A 26 15.71 13.54 -0.14
CA ALA A 26 15.35 12.32 0.59
C ALA A 26 13.96 11.79 0.23
N THR A 27 13.04 12.68 -0.09
CA THR A 27 11.68 12.31 -0.54
C THR A 27 11.70 11.75 -1.96
N ALA A 28 12.40 12.38 -2.88
CA ALA A 28 12.53 11.93 -4.26
C ALA A 28 13.15 10.52 -4.35
N ASN A 29 14.21 10.24 -3.56
CA ASN A 29 14.83 8.92 -3.52
C ASN A 29 13.92 7.84 -2.91
N ALA A 30 13.09 8.21 -1.92
CA ALA A 30 12.13 7.30 -1.31
C ALA A 30 10.96 6.97 -2.27
N GLU A 31 10.50 7.95 -3.03
CA GLU A 31 9.47 7.78 -4.06
C GLU A 31 9.95 6.86 -5.17
N THR A 32 11.13 7.10 -5.73
CA THR A 32 11.74 6.25 -6.76
C THR A 32 11.95 4.81 -6.28
N GLY A 33 12.37 4.62 -5.02
CA GLY A 33 12.53 3.29 -4.44
C GLY A 33 11.20 2.53 -4.28
N ALA A 34 10.13 3.22 -3.89
CA ALA A 34 8.80 2.63 -3.80
C ALA A 34 8.24 2.26 -5.19
N GLU A 35 8.47 3.09 -6.21
CA GLU A 35 8.08 2.80 -7.59
C GLU A 35 8.81 1.56 -8.12
N SER A 36 10.12 1.48 -7.92
CA SER A 36 10.93 0.33 -8.33
C SER A 36 10.48 -0.94 -7.63
N PHE A 37 10.15 -0.86 -6.34
CA PHE A 37 9.63 -1.98 -5.57
C PHE A 37 8.29 -2.49 -6.13
N ILE A 38 7.33 -1.61 -6.42
CA ILE A 38 6.03 -1.99 -7.00
C ILE A 38 6.22 -2.52 -8.43
N SER A 39 7.12 -1.93 -9.23
CA SER A 39 7.44 -2.40 -10.57
C SER A 39 8.00 -3.83 -10.54
N ASP A 40 8.99 -4.09 -9.69
CA ASP A 40 9.60 -5.42 -9.56
C ASP A 40 8.58 -6.47 -9.10
N LEU A 41 7.82 -6.16 -8.03
CA LEU A 41 6.80 -7.07 -7.51
C LEU A 41 5.73 -7.38 -8.56
N GLY A 42 5.27 -6.37 -9.31
CA GLY A 42 4.30 -6.52 -10.39
C GLY A 42 4.82 -7.38 -11.54
N HIS A 43 6.05 -7.16 -11.99
CA HIS A 43 6.65 -7.97 -13.05
C HIS A 43 6.86 -9.42 -12.63
N ARG A 44 7.30 -9.68 -11.40
CA ARG A 44 7.43 -11.04 -10.86
C ARG A 44 6.08 -11.75 -10.78
N ALA A 45 5.02 -11.04 -10.37
CA ALA A 45 3.67 -11.57 -10.37
C ALA A 45 3.20 -11.95 -11.79
N ILE A 46 3.41 -11.07 -12.79
CA ILE A 46 3.06 -11.32 -14.19
C ILE A 46 3.88 -12.48 -14.75
N GLN A 47 5.18 -12.55 -14.45
CA GLN A 47 6.04 -13.65 -14.86
C GLN A 47 5.51 -14.98 -14.33
N SER A 48 5.13 -15.06 -13.06
CA SER A 48 4.58 -16.28 -12.45
C SER A 48 3.24 -16.70 -13.04
N LEU A 49 2.46 -15.76 -13.59
CA LEU A 49 1.26 -16.08 -14.39
C LEU A 49 1.60 -16.66 -15.76
N THR A 50 2.68 -16.18 -16.37
CA THR A 50 3.11 -16.58 -17.70
C THR A 50 3.69 -17.99 -17.70
N ASP A 51 4.54 -18.30 -16.71
CA ASP A 51 5.19 -19.62 -16.56
C ASP A 51 4.35 -20.64 -15.76
N GLY A 52 3.20 -20.20 -15.22
CA GLY A 52 2.28 -21.07 -14.48
C GLY A 52 2.67 -21.35 -13.04
N SER A 53 3.70 -20.67 -12.50
CA SER A 53 4.18 -20.88 -11.12
C SER A 53 3.39 -20.10 -10.05
N ILE A 54 2.34 -19.36 -10.42
CA ILE A 54 1.62 -18.46 -9.51
C ILE A 54 1.10 -19.16 -8.24
N ASP A 55 0.66 -20.40 -8.35
CA ASP A 55 0.10 -21.15 -7.21
C ASP A 55 1.15 -21.41 -6.11
N THR A 56 2.42 -21.54 -6.49
CA THR A 56 3.55 -21.72 -5.57
C THR A 56 4.20 -20.39 -5.17
N THR A 57 4.21 -19.43 -6.08
CA THR A 57 4.90 -18.14 -5.92
C THR A 57 4.04 -17.11 -5.17
N PHE A 58 2.71 -17.26 -5.18
CA PHE A 58 1.79 -16.27 -4.62
C PHE A 58 2.07 -15.96 -3.16
N LEU A 59 2.26 -16.97 -2.31
CA LEU A 59 2.55 -16.74 -0.88
C LEU A 59 3.89 -16.05 -0.68
N GLN A 60 4.89 -16.38 -1.47
CA GLN A 60 6.18 -15.70 -1.42
C GLN A 60 6.05 -14.23 -1.81
N LEU A 61 5.35 -13.91 -2.91
CA LEU A 61 5.09 -12.53 -3.32
C LEU A 61 4.27 -11.75 -2.28
N LEU A 62 3.28 -12.42 -1.66
CA LEU A 62 2.49 -11.84 -0.58
C LEU A 62 3.38 -11.52 0.64
N ASP A 63 4.21 -12.46 1.07
CA ASP A 63 5.06 -12.30 2.24
C ASP A 63 6.19 -11.29 2.03
N GLU A 64 6.76 -11.24 0.84
CA GLU A 64 7.80 -10.28 0.49
C GLU A 64 7.21 -8.88 0.25
N GLY A 65 6.05 -8.78 -0.38
CA GLY A 65 5.47 -7.53 -0.85
C GLY A 65 4.57 -6.84 0.17
N PHE A 66 3.85 -7.58 1.00
CA PHE A 66 2.80 -7.01 1.84
C PHE A 66 3.13 -7.05 3.33
N ASP A 67 2.68 -6.04 4.05
CA ASP A 67 2.67 -5.99 5.52
C ASP A 67 1.39 -6.70 6.02
N VAL A 68 1.37 -8.03 5.91
CA VAL A 68 0.16 -8.82 6.15
C VAL A 68 -0.32 -8.70 7.60
N ASP A 69 0.61 -8.58 8.55
CA ASP A 69 0.28 -8.44 9.98
C ASP A 69 -0.38 -7.07 10.25
N TYR A 70 0.14 -6.00 9.65
CA TYR A 70 -0.50 -4.69 9.68
C TYR A 70 -1.90 -4.73 9.07
N ILE A 71 -2.05 -5.34 7.88
CA ILE A 71 -3.34 -5.43 7.18
C ILE A 71 -4.34 -6.22 8.00
N ALA A 72 -3.95 -7.34 8.60
CA ALA A 72 -4.79 -8.14 9.49
C ALA A 72 -5.27 -7.32 10.71
N GLY A 73 -4.37 -6.61 11.37
CA GLY A 73 -4.71 -5.70 12.46
C GLY A 73 -5.63 -4.55 12.02
N PHE A 74 -5.38 -3.97 10.85
CA PHE A 74 -6.21 -2.92 10.28
C PHE A 74 -7.64 -3.39 9.96
N VAL A 75 -7.78 -4.57 9.38
CA VAL A 75 -9.08 -5.17 9.03
C VAL A 75 -9.94 -5.40 10.27
N MET A 76 -9.34 -5.78 11.39
CA MET A 76 -10.03 -6.02 12.67
C MET A 76 -9.94 -4.83 13.65
N ARG A 77 -9.39 -3.68 13.26
CA ARG A 77 -9.03 -2.56 14.16
C ARG A 77 -10.03 -2.22 15.25
N ARG A 78 -11.33 -2.23 14.95
CA ARG A 78 -12.41 -1.93 15.93
C ARG A 78 -12.58 -3.03 16.98
N HIS A 79 -12.22 -4.24 16.64
CA HIS A 79 -12.43 -5.44 17.44
C HIS A 79 -11.14 -6.04 17.96
N TRP A 80 -9.98 -5.52 17.51
CA TRP A 80 -8.66 -6.08 17.79
C TRP A 80 -8.32 -6.19 19.28
N SER A 81 -8.83 -5.26 20.10
CA SER A 81 -8.65 -5.27 21.55
C SER A 81 -9.38 -6.40 22.28
N ALA A 82 -10.42 -6.97 21.64
CA ALA A 82 -11.16 -8.11 22.22
C ALA A 82 -10.42 -9.45 22.06
N PHE A 83 -9.41 -9.51 21.19
CA PHE A 83 -8.65 -10.72 20.93
C PHE A 83 -7.45 -10.85 21.86
N THR A 84 -7.22 -12.05 22.41
CA THR A 84 -5.96 -12.38 23.09
C THR A 84 -4.80 -12.40 22.07
N ASN A 85 -3.56 -12.40 22.55
CA ASN A 85 -2.40 -12.46 21.67
C ASN A 85 -2.37 -13.75 20.82
N ASP A 86 -2.80 -14.87 21.38
CA ASP A 86 -2.86 -16.15 20.64
C ASP A 86 -3.98 -16.12 19.58
N GLN A 87 -5.14 -15.56 19.92
CA GLN A 87 -6.22 -15.37 18.96
C GLN A 87 -5.85 -14.41 17.82
N LYS A 88 -5.04 -13.38 18.10
CA LYS A 88 -4.49 -12.50 17.06
C LYS A 88 -3.59 -13.24 16.08
N LYS A 89 -2.63 -14.02 16.60
CA LYS A 89 -1.77 -14.88 15.76
C LYS A 89 -2.56 -15.89 14.95
N GLU A 90 -3.56 -16.48 15.57
CA GLU A 90 -4.47 -17.40 14.90
C GLU A 90 -5.23 -16.71 13.76
N PHE A 91 -5.79 -15.53 14.03
CA PHE A 91 -6.45 -14.72 12.99
C PHE A 91 -5.50 -14.37 11.84
N GLU A 92 -4.28 -13.91 12.12
CA GLU A 92 -3.26 -13.58 11.11
C GLU A 92 -2.95 -14.79 10.23
N SER A 93 -2.80 -15.98 10.81
CA SER A 93 -2.59 -17.23 10.07
C SER A 93 -3.78 -17.58 9.16
N ILE A 94 -5.01 -17.46 9.68
CA ILE A 94 -6.23 -17.69 8.92
C ILE A 94 -6.35 -16.65 7.79
N PHE A 95 -6.13 -15.38 8.09
CA PHE A 95 -6.23 -14.26 7.16
C PHE A 95 -5.26 -14.44 5.98
N ARG A 96 -4.00 -14.77 6.24
CA ARG A 96 -2.98 -15.06 5.21
C ARG A 96 -3.43 -16.18 4.27
N ARG A 97 -3.96 -17.26 4.81
CA ARG A 97 -4.47 -18.41 4.03
C ARG A 97 -5.67 -18.01 3.17
N ARG A 98 -6.59 -17.20 3.73
CA ARG A 98 -7.75 -16.68 3.00
C ARG A 98 -7.35 -15.74 1.87
N LEU A 99 -6.34 -14.88 2.07
CA LEU A 99 -5.79 -14.06 1.00
C LEU A 99 -5.30 -14.94 -0.16
N LYS A 100 -4.53 -15.99 0.13
CA LYS A 100 -4.09 -16.95 -0.88
C LYS A 100 -5.28 -17.56 -1.63
N ASN A 101 -6.22 -18.17 -0.91
CA ASN A 101 -7.34 -18.89 -1.51
C ASN A 101 -8.26 -17.97 -2.33
N THR A 102 -8.41 -16.71 -1.90
CA THR A 102 -9.27 -15.74 -2.59
C THR A 102 -8.60 -15.14 -3.83
N TYR A 103 -7.31 -14.83 -3.74
CA TYR A 103 -6.65 -14.01 -4.75
C TYR A 103 -5.76 -14.80 -5.71
N ALA A 104 -5.14 -15.92 -5.30
CA ALA A 104 -4.29 -16.71 -6.21
C ALA A 104 -5.07 -17.20 -7.43
N ILE A 105 -6.32 -17.64 -7.25
CA ILE A 105 -7.18 -18.10 -8.36
C ILE A 105 -7.52 -16.92 -9.28
N ARG A 106 -7.88 -15.76 -8.72
CA ARG A 106 -8.26 -14.57 -9.49
C ARG A 106 -7.10 -13.96 -10.25
N PHE A 107 -5.87 -14.14 -9.74
CA PHE A 107 -4.67 -13.69 -10.45
C PHE A 107 -4.51 -14.38 -11.81
N LYS A 108 -4.97 -15.62 -11.97
CA LYS A 108 -4.91 -16.36 -13.26
C LYS A 108 -5.66 -15.63 -14.39
N ASP A 109 -6.67 -14.83 -14.05
CA ASP A 109 -7.42 -14.02 -15.02
C ASP A 109 -6.62 -12.82 -15.55
N TYR A 110 -5.42 -12.57 -15.01
CA TYR A 110 -4.54 -11.45 -15.39
C TYR A 110 -3.38 -11.88 -16.30
N LYS A 111 -3.43 -13.07 -16.86
CA LYS A 111 -2.43 -13.52 -17.85
C LYS A 111 -2.42 -12.58 -19.06
N GLY A 112 -1.23 -12.12 -19.45
CA GLY A 112 -1.05 -11.17 -20.56
C GLY A 112 -1.46 -9.73 -20.26
N VAL A 113 -1.61 -9.38 -18.98
CA VAL A 113 -1.93 -8.02 -18.54
C VAL A 113 -0.78 -7.06 -18.83
N ASN A 114 -1.12 -5.84 -19.24
CA ASN A 114 -0.20 -4.71 -19.24
C ASN A 114 -0.21 -4.06 -17.87
N PHE A 115 0.97 -3.92 -17.26
CA PHE A 115 1.18 -3.25 -15.98
C PHE A 115 2.14 -2.07 -16.16
N ASN A 116 1.74 -0.88 -15.72
CA ASN A 116 2.54 0.31 -15.91
C ASN A 116 2.51 1.19 -14.64
N VAL A 117 3.71 1.54 -14.13
CA VAL A 117 3.88 2.50 -13.04
C VAL A 117 3.78 3.90 -13.62
N LYS A 118 2.88 4.72 -13.08
CA LYS A 118 2.62 6.10 -13.52
C LYS A 118 3.45 7.13 -12.78
N GLY A 119 3.81 6.81 -11.54
CA GLY A 119 4.53 7.68 -10.63
C GLY A 119 4.11 7.46 -9.19
N SER A 120 4.61 8.28 -8.29
CA SER A 120 4.28 8.23 -6.88
C SER A 120 4.16 9.61 -6.26
N ARG A 121 3.55 9.68 -5.08
CA ARG A 121 3.47 10.89 -4.27
C ARG A 121 3.53 10.55 -2.78
N PRO A 122 4.01 11.48 -1.94
CA PRO A 122 3.97 11.33 -0.50
C PRO A 122 2.54 11.20 0.03
N ASP A 123 2.35 10.36 1.04
CA ASP A 123 1.12 10.22 1.83
C ASP A 123 1.48 10.13 3.32
N GLY A 124 1.85 11.23 3.91
CA GLY A 124 2.39 11.31 5.27
C GLY A 124 3.73 10.58 5.39
N LYS A 125 3.78 9.50 6.19
CA LYS A 125 4.96 8.63 6.33
C LYS A 125 5.02 7.51 5.28
N ARG A 126 4.02 7.45 4.38
CA ARG A 126 3.87 6.45 3.33
C ARG A 126 4.12 7.08 1.98
N THR A 127 4.22 6.25 0.96
CA THR A 127 4.26 6.65 -0.45
C THR A 127 3.07 6.01 -1.15
N LEU A 128 2.29 6.79 -1.87
CA LEU A 128 1.25 6.29 -2.76
C LEU A 128 1.86 6.11 -4.15
N VAL A 129 2.01 4.87 -4.58
CA VAL A 129 2.47 4.52 -5.93
C VAL A 129 1.25 4.29 -6.81
N GLN A 130 1.18 4.98 -7.93
CA GLN A 130 0.08 4.91 -8.88
C GLN A 130 0.46 4.04 -10.07
N THR A 131 -0.40 3.08 -10.40
CA THR A 131 -0.21 2.19 -11.53
C THR A 131 -1.47 2.08 -12.37
N THR A 132 -1.32 1.55 -13.58
CA THR A 132 -2.45 1.10 -14.40
C THR A 132 -2.27 -0.36 -14.75
N ILE A 133 -3.37 -1.09 -14.79
CA ILE A 133 -3.46 -2.47 -15.19
C ILE A 133 -4.48 -2.56 -16.33
N GLN A 134 -4.14 -3.29 -17.40
CA GLN A 134 -5.06 -3.52 -18.50
C GLN A 134 -4.99 -4.96 -18.96
N LYS A 135 -6.09 -5.69 -18.83
CA LYS A 135 -6.24 -7.03 -19.42
C LYS A 135 -6.34 -6.93 -20.95
N PRO A 136 -5.92 -7.96 -21.69
CA PRO A 136 -6.13 -7.99 -23.15
C PRO A 136 -7.58 -7.72 -23.52
N GLY A 137 -7.82 -6.66 -24.32
CA GLY A 137 -9.17 -6.25 -24.72
C GLY A 137 -10.06 -5.65 -23.63
N GLY A 138 -9.55 -5.52 -22.40
CA GLY A 138 -10.29 -4.95 -21.27
C GLY A 138 -10.07 -3.45 -21.07
N PRO A 139 -10.81 -2.83 -20.13
CA PRO A 139 -10.61 -1.43 -19.76
C PRO A 139 -9.28 -1.24 -19.04
N LEU A 140 -8.76 -0.01 -19.12
CA LEU A 140 -7.66 0.45 -18.28
C LEU A 140 -8.19 0.62 -16.85
N THR A 141 -7.49 0.04 -15.88
CA THR A 141 -7.86 0.07 -14.46
C THR A 141 -6.76 0.76 -13.67
N ASN A 142 -7.12 1.76 -12.87
CA ASN A 142 -6.19 2.44 -11.98
C ASN A 142 -6.03 1.64 -10.68
N VAL A 143 -4.78 1.45 -10.26
CA VAL A 143 -4.45 0.76 -9.02
C VAL A 143 -3.42 1.59 -8.25
N ASP A 144 -3.78 1.99 -7.04
CA ASP A 144 -2.93 2.74 -6.14
C ASP A 144 -2.44 1.83 -5.00
N TRP A 145 -1.15 1.92 -4.69
CA TRP A 145 -0.47 1.11 -3.69
C TRP A 145 0.02 1.99 -2.55
N VAL A 146 -0.44 1.72 -1.34
CA VAL A 146 0.07 2.40 -0.13
C VAL A 146 1.30 1.66 0.37
N VAL A 147 2.46 2.25 0.17
CA VAL A 147 3.77 1.66 0.44
C VAL A 147 4.44 2.33 1.62
N VAL A 148 5.08 1.56 2.49
CA VAL A 148 5.88 2.05 3.62
C VAL A 148 7.30 1.50 3.55
N LYS A 149 8.26 2.24 4.11
CA LYS A 149 9.59 1.70 4.39
C LYS A 149 9.51 0.65 5.50
N SER A 150 10.17 -0.49 5.29
CA SER A 150 10.24 -1.59 6.25
C SER A 150 11.66 -2.17 6.24
N GLY A 151 12.42 -1.91 7.29
CA GLY A 151 13.85 -2.24 7.32
C GLY A 151 14.61 -1.54 6.18
N SER A 152 15.34 -2.31 5.39
CA SER A 152 16.05 -1.83 4.20
C SER A 152 15.18 -1.79 2.93
N GLY A 153 13.94 -2.29 2.98
CA GLY A 153 13.03 -2.41 1.83
C GLY A 153 11.72 -1.67 2.01
N TYR A 154 10.69 -2.20 1.37
CA TYR A 154 9.34 -1.65 1.37
C TYR A 154 8.30 -2.73 1.61
N LYS A 155 7.11 -2.32 2.09
CA LYS A 155 5.93 -3.17 2.24
C LYS A 155 4.67 -2.43 1.81
N ILE A 156 3.71 -3.15 1.23
CA ILE A 156 2.38 -2.64 0.88
C ILE A 156 1.47 -2.79 2.09
N GLN A 157 0.79 -1.73 2.48
CA GLN A 157 -0.19 -1.71 3.58
C GLN A 157 -1.64 -1.58 3.10
N ASP A 158 -1.87 -1.13 1.86
CA ASP A 158 -3.19 -1.12 1.23
C ASP A 158 -3.07 -1.09 -0.30
N VAL A 159 -4.10 -1.52 -0.96
CA VAL A 159 -4.28 -1.44 -2.41
C VAL A 159 -5.66 -0.84 -2.69
N SER A 160 -5.72 0.18 -3.53
CA SER A 160 -6.98 0.74 -4.00
C SER A 160 -7.16 0.45 -5.48
N VAL A 161 -8.33 -0.05 -5.86
CA VAL A 161 -8.71 -0.29 -7.26
C VAL A 161 -9.82 0.70 -7.61
N GLU A 162 -9.60 1.54 -8.63
CA GLU A 162 -10.53 2.61 -9.01
C GLU A 162 -10.97 3.47 -7.80
N GLY A 163 -10.02 3.78 -6.91
CA GLY A 163 -10.26 4.58 -5.71
C GLY A 163 -10.91 3.83 -4.53
N LEU A 164 -11.26 2.55 -4.67
CA LEU A 164 -11.83 1.73 -3.61
C LEU A 164 -10.72 0.97 -2.86
N SER A 165 -10.46 1.34 -1.60
CA SER A 165 -9.51 0.66 -0.73
C SER A 165 -9.95 -0.76 -0.42
N MET A 166 -9.07 -1.72 -0.70
CA MET A 166 -9.28 -3.13 -0.38
C MET A 166 -9.25 -3.36 1.14
N GLY A 167 -8.37 -2.66 1.84
CA GLY A 167 -8.28 -2.73 3.30
C GLY A 167 -9.57 -2.26 3.98
N LEU A 168 -10.17 -1.14 3.52
CA LEU A 168 -11.44 -0.64 4.05
C LEU A 168 -12.60 -1.59 3.71
N THR A 169 -12.64 -2.13 2.50
CA THR A 169 -13.64 -3.11 2.08
C THR A 169 -13.57 -4.36 2.96
N MET A 170 -12.37 -4.93 3.11
CA MET A 170 -12.17 -6.07 4.01
C MET A 170 -12.54 -5.75 5.46
N ALA A 171 -12.18 -4.55 5.97
CA ALA A 171 -12.53 -4.15 7.33
C ALA A 171 -14.05 -4.11 7.55
N SER A 172 -14.82 -3.66 6.57
CA SER A 172 -16.28 -3.69 6.60
C SER A 172 -16.82 -5.13 6.65
N ASP A 173 -16.33 -6.00 5.75
CA ASP A 173 -16.79 -7.37 5.61
C ASP A 173 -16.48 -8.21 6.86
N TYR A 174 -15.24 -8.10 7.38
CA TYR A 174 -14.82 -8.81 8.58
C TYR A 174 -15.53 -8.30 9.82
N SER A 175 -15.77 -6.98 9.94
CA SER A 175 -16.56 -6.42 11.05
C SER A 175 -18.00 -6.93 11.03
N ALA A 176 -18.65 -6.95 9.86
CA ALA A 176 -20.00 -7.51 9.72
C ALA A 176 -20.04 -9.01 10.03
N SER A 177 -19.02 -9.77 9.59
CA SER A 177 -18.92 -11.19 9.92
C SER A 177 -18.71 -11.42 11.42
N TYR A 178 -17.81 -10.67 12.06
CA TYR A 178 -17.57 -10.72 13.50
C TYR A 178 -18.84 -10.47 14.32
N GLN A 179 -19.66 -9.48 13.91
CA GLN A 179 -20.92 -9.17 14.58
C GLN A 179 -21.93 -10.30 14.41
N ARG A 180 -22.04 -10.91 13.23
CA ARG A 180 -22.92 -12.08 13.01
C ARG A 180 -22.54 -13.28 13.87
N GLU A 181 -21.29 -13.43 14.20
CA GLU A 181 -20.77 -14.48 15.09
C GLU A 181 -20.86 -14.10 16.57
N GLY A 182 -21.75 -13.17 16.93
CA GLY A 182 -22.02 -12.77 18.30
C GLY A 182 -20.92 -11.90 18.93
N SER A 183 -20.07 -11.29 18.14
CA SER A 183 -18.95 -10.45 18.60
C SER A 183 -17.99 -11.20 19.55
N SER A 184 -17.84 -12.51 19.34
CA SER A 184 -16.93 -13.38 20.10
C SER A 184 -15.74 -13.76 19.24
N PRO A 185 -14.49 -13.49 19.68
CA PRO A 185 -13.30 -13.94 18.96
C PRO A 185 -13.26 -15.43 18.70
N GLU A 186 -13.69 -16.24 19.68
CA GLU A 186 -13.67 -17.70 19.58
C GLU A 186 -14.60 -18.22 18.48
N THR A 187 -15.89 -17.81 18.52
CA THR A 187 -16.87 -18.23 17.51
C THR A 187 -16.51 -17.72 16.14
N PHE A 188 -15.99 -16.51 16.05
CA PHE A 188 -15.55 -15.91 14.80
C PHE A 188 -14.37 -16.66 14.17
N LEU A 189 -13.33 -16.98 14.95
CA LEU A 189 -12.20 -17.76 14.46
C LEU A 189 -12.62 -19.17 14.01
N LYS A 190 -13.52 -19.81 14.77
CA LYS A 190 -14.11 -21.10 14.38
C LYS A 190 -14.86 -21.00 13.06
N HIS A 191 -15.70 -19.95 12.88
CA HIS A 191 -16.39 -19.67 11.64
C HIS A 191 -15.39 -19.46 10.48
N LEU A 192 -14.38 -18.63 10.64
CA LEU A 192 -13.39 -18.39 9.59
C LEU A 192 -12.64 -19.66 9.17
N LYS A 193 -12.39 -20.57 10.10
CA LYS A 193 -11.77 -21.88 9.80
C LYS A 193 -12.70 -22.79 8.97
N SER A 194 -14.02 -22.73 9.20
CA SER A 194 -14.97 -23.56 8.46
C SER A 194 -15.15 -23.12 6.99
N LEU A 195 -14.65 -21.92 6.65
CA LEU A 195 -14.71 -21.37 5.28
C LEU A 195 -13.40 -21.60 4.47
N GLN A 196 -12.47 -22.41 4.98
CA GLN A 196 -11.18 -22.68 4.33
C GLN A 196 -11.21 -23.85 3.37
#